data_c7e9f61e0ba614fc4386453a5a6032c2
#
_entry.id   c7e9f61e0ba614fc4386453a5a6032c2
#
_cell.length_a   1.000
_cell.length_b   1.000
_cell.length_c   1.000
_cell.angle_alpha   90.00
_cell.angle_beta   90.00
_cell.angle_gamma   90.00
#
_symmetry.space_group_name_H-M   'P 1'
#
loop_
_entity.id
_entity.type
_entity.pdbx_description
1 polymer ?
#
loop_
_entity_poly.entity_id
_entity_poly.type
_entity_poly.pdbx_seq_one_letter_code
_entity_poly.pdbx_strand_id
1 'polypeptide(L)'
;IALAQPGEETDMIVYCSTQHPTEAQHGVSKVLGIPINEVTIEVRRMGGAFGGKESQSTIIAAAAALAAAKTKRPVKIRLRRDDDMVITGKRHDFEFKYVVGIDDDGRIEGIDLDMAMRSGNVADLSPGVLGRALCHGDNCYYLPNVRLNGYPCKTNTVSNTAFRGFGAPQGML
;
A
#
# COMPACT_ATOMS: atom_id res chain seq x y z
N ILE A 1 -12.60 7.88 5.72
CA ILE A 1 -13.62 8.92 5.48
C ILE A 1 -13.07 9.90 4.46
N ALA A 2 -13.87 10.23 3.43
CA ALA A 2 -13.62 11.34 2.52
C ALA A 2 -14.89 12.19 2.38
N LEU A 3 -14.71 13.50 2.18
CA LEU A 3 -15.76 14.45 1.85
C LEU A 3 -15.31 15.17 0.58
N ALA A 4 -16.06 15.06 -0.49
CA ALA A 4 -15.81 15.76 -1.75
C ALA A 4 -16.84 16.88 -1.95
N GLN A 5 -16.37 18.03 -2.36
CA GLN A 5 -17.19 19.23 -2.65
C GLN A 5 -16.87 19.71 -4.07
N PRO A 6 -17.85 19.73 -4.99
CA PRO A 6 -17.67 20.41 -6.26
C PRO A 6 -17.41 21.89 -6.04
N GLY A 7 -16.46 22.46 -6.76
CA GLY A 7 -16.20 23.88 -6.84
C GLY A 7 -16.88 24.53 -8.06
N GLU A 8 -16.25 25.57 -8.60
CA GLU A 8 -16.67 26.19 -9.85
C GLU A 8 -16.27 25.28 -11.03
N GLU A 9 -17.08 25.27 -12.07
CA GLU A 9 -16.88 24.48 -13.28
C GLU A 9 -16.59 22.99 -13.01
N THR A 10 -15.34 22.58 -13.10
CA THR A 10 -14.84 21.21 -12.89
C THR A 10 -14.02 21.03 -11.61
N ASP A 11 -13.78 22.11 -10.87
CA ASP A 11 -13.01 22.09 -9.64
C ASP A 11 -13.58 21.09 -8.62
N MET A 12 -12.69 20.38 -7.96
CA MET A 12 -13.04 19.39 -6.95
C MET A 12 -12.16 19.53 -5.70
N ILE A 13 -12.77 19.82 -4.55
CA ILE A 13 -12.09 19.85 -3.26
C ILE A 13 -12.42 18.55 -2.52
N VAL A 14 -11.40 17.82 -2.09
CA VAL A 14 -11.56 16.56 -1.36
C VAL A 14 -10.83 16.60 -0.02
N TYR A 15 -11.60 16.55 1.04
CA TYR A 15 -11.10 16.37 2.41
C TYR A 15 -10.96 14.90 2.68
N CYS A 16 -9.75 14.40 2.84
CA CYS A 16 -9.52 13.00 3.18
C CYS A 16 -8.34 12.82 4.15
N SER A 17 -8.34 11.70 4.86
CA SER A 17 -7.24 11.33 5.73
C SER A 17 -6.26 10.47 4.93
N THR A 18 -5.19 11.10 4.43
CA THR A 18 -4.15 10.44 3.65
C THR A 18 -2.77 10.90 4.10
N GLN A 19 -1.77 10.02 4.02
CA GLN A 19 -0.36 10.38 4.21
C GLN A 19 0.32 10.78 2.89
N HIS A 20 -0.41 10.64 1.77
CA HIS A 20 0.11 10.95 0.44
C HIS A 20 -0.92 11.77 -0.38
N PRO A 21 -1.08 13.07 -0.07
CA PRO A 21 -2.11 13.90 -0.71
C PRO A 21 -1.92 14.02 -2.23
N THR A 22 -0.69 14.06 -2.71
CA THR A 22 -0.39 14.13 -4.14
C THR A 22 -0.88 12.89 -4.89
N GLU A 23 -0.70 11.69 -4.32
CA GLU A 23 -1.22 10.45 -4.92
C GLU A 23 -2.76 10.45 -4.97
N ALA A 24 -3.40 10.93 -3.90
CA ALA A 24 -4.85 11.09 -3.89
C ALA A 24 -5.32 12.10 -4.94
N GLN A 25 -4.59 13.21 -5.13
CA GLN A 25 -4.88 14.22 -6.15
C GLN A 25 -4.80 13.63 -7.56
N HIS A 26 -3.72 12.88 -7.87
CA HIS A 26 -3.57 12.18 -9.13
C HIS A 26 -4.69 11.17 -9.39
N GLY A 27 -5.04 10.39 -8.37
CA GLY A 27 -6.11 9.38 -8.45
C GLY A 27 -7.48 10.01 -8.72
N VAL A 28 -7.81 11.09 -8.02
CA VAL A 28 -9.07 11.83 -8.24
C VAL A 28 -9.13 12.46 -9.63
N SER A 29 -8.06 13.14 -10.04
CA SER A 29 -7.93 13.72 -11.39
C SER A 29 -8.16 12.69 -12.48
N LYS A 30 -7.51 11.52 -12.40
CA LYS A 30 -7.69 10.42 -13.36
C LYS A 30 -9.12 9.89 -13.43
N VAL A 31 -9.76 9.70 -12.27
CA VAL A 31 -11.14 9.16 -12.19
C VAL A 31 -12.15 10.15 -12.73
N LEU A 32 -11.96 11.43 -12.50
CA LEU A 32 -12.86 12.48 -13.00
C LEU A 32 -12.57 12.88 -14.45
N GLY A 33 -11.36 12.59 -14.97
CA GLY A 33 -10.92 13.02 -16.29
C GLY A 33 -10.70 14.53 -16.40
N ILE A 34 -10.31 15.17 -15.29
CA ILE A 34 -10.05 16.63 -15.21
C ILE A 34 -8.56 16.88 -14.95
N PRO A 35 -8.05 18.07 -15.29
CA PRO A 35 -6.68 18.46 -14.99
C PRO A 35 -6.36 18.37 -13.49
N ILE A 36 -5.10 18.05 -13.17
CA ILE A 36 -4.68 17.85 -11.77
C ILE A 36 -4.78 19.13 -10.93
N ASN A 37 -4.56 20.28 -11.54
CA ASN A 37 -4.67 21.58 -10.89
C ASN A 37 -6.10 21.97 -10.49
N GLU A 38 -7.11 21.29 -11.04
CA GLU A 38 -8.53 21.45 -10.67
C GLU A 38 -8.92 20.57 -9.48
N VAL A 39 -8.00 19.74 -8.97
CA VAL A 39 -8.22 18.91 -7.80
C VAL A 39 -7.43 19.43 -6.62
N THR A 40 -8.11 19.74 -5.53
CA THR A 40 -7.49 20.11 -4.25
C THR A 40 -7.73 19.02 -3.23
N ILE A 41 -6.64 18.47 -2.66
CA ILE A 41 -6.71 17.53 -1.55
C ILE A 41 -6.36 18.24 -0.25
N GLU A 42 -7.27 18.24 0.69
CA GLU A 42 -7.06 18.85 2.01
C GLU A 42 -7.01 17.79 3.11
N VAL A 43 -5.88 17.75 3.84
CA VAL A 43 -5.66 16.84 4.97
C VAL A 43 -5.63 17.65 6.27
N ARG A 44 -6.76 17.77 6.94
CA ARG A 44 -6.85 18.50 8.22
C ARG A 44 -6.26 17.72 9.37
N ARG A 45 -6.68 16.45 9.52
CA ARG A 45 -6.23 15.54 10.58
C ARG A 45 -6.14 14.13 10.05
N MET A 46 -4.99 13.52 10.19
CA MET A 46 -4.76 12.16 9.70
C MET A 46 -5.13 11.09 10.74
N GLY A 47 -4.90 11.33 12.02
CA GLY A 47 -5.20 10.38 13.09
C GLY A 47 -4.35 9.11 13.07
N GLY A 48 -3.21 9.15 12.39
CA GLY A 48 -2.34 8.01 12.14
C GLY A 48 -2.58 7.37 10.77
N ALA A 49 -1.53 6.77 10.19
CA ALA A 49 -1.56 6.17 8.86
C ALA A 49 -0.74 4.88 8.79
N PHE A 50 0.51 4.90 9.21
CA PHE A 50 1.40 3.74 9.30
C PHE A 50 1.53 2.93 7.99
N GLY A 51 1.44 3.59 6.83
CA GLY A 51 1.40 2.97 5.51
C GLY A 51 -0.01 2.68 4.98
N GLY A 52 -0.98 2.43 5.84
CA GLY A 52 -2.36 2.08 5.44
C GLY A 52 -3.16 3.20 4.78
N LYS A 53 -2.66 4.43 4.77
CA LYS A 53 -3.26 5.58 4.10
C LYS A 53 -2.34 6.19 3.04
N GLU A 54 -1.43 5.41 2.52
CA GLU A 54 -0.55 5.83 1.42
C GLU A 54 -1.29 5.79 0.08
N SER A 55 -1.73 4.62 -0.35
CA SER A 55 -2.54 4.42 -1.56
C SER A 55 -4.02 4.18 -1.30
N GLN A 56 -4.37 3.45 -0.24
CA GLN A 56 -5.73 2.96 0.02
C GLN A 56 -6.77 4.07 0.27
N SER A 57 -6.36 5.21 0.79
CA SER A 57 -7.22 6.37 0.98
C SER A 57 -7.69 6.99 -0.35
N THR A 58 -6.93 6.81 -1.43
CA THR A 58 -7.24 7.32 -2.77
C THR A 58 -8.52 6.71 -3.32
N ILE A 59 -8.79 5.43 -3.04
CA ILE A 59 -10.01 4.74 -3.50
C ILE A 59 -11.26 5.43 -2.95
N ILE A 60 -11.25 5.74 -1.66
CA ILE A 60 -12.41 6.38 -0.99
C ILE A 60 -12.54 7.84 -1.43
N ALA A 61 -11.42 8.54 -1.58
CA ALA A 61 -11.39 9.91 -2.07
C ALA A 61 -11.95 10.02 -3.49
N ALA A 62 -11.51 9.15 -4.40
CA ALA A 62 -11.96 9.11 -5.78
C ALA A 62 -13.46 8.73 -5.90
N ALA A 63 -13.92 7.77 -5.11
CA ALA A 63 -15.33 7.39 -5.07
C ALA A 63 -16.22 8.56 -4.59
N ALA A 64 -15.80 9.28 -3.55
CA ALA A 64 -16.52 10.46 -3.07
C ALA A 64 -16.55 11.58 -4.12
N ALA A 65 -15.42 11.84 -4.78
CA ALA A 65 -15.30 12.84 -5.82
C ALA A 65 -16.17 12.50 -7.06
N LEU A 66 -16.16 11.25 -7.49
CA LEU A 66 -17.01 10.80 -8.60
C LEU A 66 -18.50 10.96 -8.30
N ALA A 67 -18.93 10.60 -7.10
CA ALA A 67 -20.32 10.78 -6.67
C ALA A 67 -20.69 12.27 -6.57
N ALA A 68 -19.78 13.11 -6.04
CA ALA A 68 -19.99 14.56 -5.96
C ALA A 68 -20.09 15.21 -7.36
N ALA A 69 -19.22 14.82 -8.30
CA ALA A 69 -19.25 15.30 -9.68
C ALA A 69 -20.56 14.93 -10.40
N LYS A 70 -21.05 13.70 -10.20
CA LYS A 70 -22.32 13.23 -10.80
C LYS A 70 -23.56 13.88 -10.19
N THR A 71 -23.58 14.10 -8.88
CA THR A 71 -24.73 14.65 -8.18
C THR A 71 -24.71 16.19 -8.11
N LYS A 72 -23.59 16.81 -8.46
CA LYS A 72 -23.34 18.27 -8.29
C LYS A 72 -23.59 18.75 -6.85
N ARG A 73 -23.34 17.89 -5.88
CA ARG A 73 -23.57 18.17 -4.44
C ARG A 73 -22.39 17.61 -3.63
N PRO A 74 -22.11 18.19 -2.45
CA PRO A 74 -21.13 17.60 -1.55
C PRO A 74 -21.50 16.17 -1.16
N VAL A 75 -20.53 15.27 -1.23
CA VAL A 75 -20.71 13.85 -0.89
C VAL A 75 -19.66 13.42 0.14
N LYS A 76 -20.15 12.80 1.21
CA LYS A 76 -19.29 12.21 2.25
C LYS A 76 -19.42 10.70 2.24
N ILE A 77 -18.28 10.02 2.14
CA ILE A 77 -18.19 8.57 2.28
C ILE A 77 -17.50 8.23 3.59
N ARG A 78 -18.12 7.35 4.36
CA ARG A 78 -17.56 6.74 5.55
C ARG A 78 -17.82 5.23 5.46
N LEU A 79 -16.77 4.45 5.34
CA LEU A 79 -16.88 3.00 5.43
C LEU A 79 -17.22 2.60 6.87
N ARG A 80 -18.04 1.58 7.01
CA ARG A 80 -18.19 0.85 8.27
C ARG A 80 -16.91 0.06 8.52
N ARG A 81 -16.67 -0.31 9.77
CA ARG A 81 -15.45 -1.04 10.12
C ARG A 81 -15.35 -2.38 9.36
N ASP A 82 -16.44 -3.11 9.25
CA ASP A 82 -16.45 -4.41 8.58
C ASP A 82 -16.18 -4.27 7.07
N ASP A 83 -16.80 -3.27 6.43
CA ASP A 83 -16.54 -2.97 5.02
C ASP A 83 -15.07 -2.58 4.79
N ASP A 84 -14.52 -1.73 5.66
CA ASP A 84 -13.11 -1.32 5.61
C ASP A 84 -12.17 -2.52 5.76
N MET A 85 -12.48 -3.43 6.68
CA MET A 85 -11.70 -4.66 6.88
C MET A 85 -11.70 -5.58 5.66
N VAL A 86 -12.76 -5.58 4.87
CA VAL A 86 -12.90 -6.45 3.69
C VAL A 86 -12.27 -5.83 2.45
N ILE A 87 -12.46 -4.52 2.20
CA ILE A 87 -12.11 -3.91 0.92
C ILE A 87 -10.75 -3.19 0.89
N THR A 88 -10.18 -2.85 2.05
CA THR A 88 -8.88 -2.18 2.09
C THR A 88 -7.73 -3.17 2.24
N GLY A 89 -6.58 -2.80 1.71
CA GLY A 89 -5.36 -3.61 1.76
C GLY A 89 -4.84 -3.83 3.18
N LYS A 90 -4.15 -4.93 3.36
CA LYS A 90 -3.54 -5.35 4.62
C LYS A 90 -2.03 -5.52 4.44
N ARG A 91 -1.32 -5.81 5.54
CA ARG A 91 0.08 -6.18 5.48
C ARG A 91 0.24 -7.41 4.58
N HIS A 92 1.28 -7.41 3.75
CA HIS A 92 1.66 -8.58 2.97
C HIS A 92 2.03 -9.74 3.88
N ASP A 93 1.48 -10.90 3.62
CA ASP A 93 1.94 -12.16 4.15
C ASP A 93 2.92 -12.81 3.18
N PHE A 94 3.84 -13.58 3.74
CA PHE A 94 4.94 -14.21 3.03
C PHE A 94 4.99 -15.71 3.31
N GLU A 95 5.40 -16.47 2.33
CA GLU A 95 5.84 -17.85 2.45
C GLU A 95 7.33 -17.88 2.17
N PHE A 96 8.09 -18.59 3.00
CA PHE A 96 9.52 -18.71 2.90
C PHE A 96 9.92 -20.16 2.65
N LYS A 97 10.84 -20.36 1.69
CA LYS A 97 11.55 -21.63 1.51
C LYS A 97 13.04 -21.33 1.59
N TYR A 98 13.75 -22.08 2.38
CA TYR A 98 15.18 -21.83 2.57
C TYR A 98 15.99 -23.12 2.69
N VAL A 99 17.25 -23.02 2.29
CA VAL A 99 18.29 -24.02 2.53
C VAL A 99 19.46 -23.29 3.19
N VAL A 100 19.96 -23.83 4.28
CA VAL A 100 21.10 -23.26 5.03
C VAL A 100 22.21 -24.28 5.12
N GLY A 101 23.42 -23.90 4.72
CA GLY A 101 24.65 -24.64 4.97
C GLY A 101 25.29 -24.16 6.26
N ILE A 102 25.62 -25.09 7.16
CA ILE A 102 26.22 -24.80 8.47
C ILE A 102 27.46 -25.72 8.62
N ASP A 103 28.59 -25.16 9.11
CA ASP A 103 29.78 -25.94 9.42
C ASP A 103 29.67 -26.68 10.78
N ASP A 104 30.68 -27.48 11.12
CA ASP A 104 30.73 -28.26 12.36
C ASP A 104 30.83 -27.37 13.62
N ASP A 105 31.27 -26.12 13.49
CA ASP A 105 31.33 -25.12 14.55
C ASP A 105 30.02 -24.34 14.72
N GLY A 106 29.01 -24.60 13.88
CA GLY A 106 27.68 -23.94 13.89
C GLY A 106 27.67 -22.59 13.18
N ARG A 107 28.65 -22.27 12.33
CA ARG A 107 28.67 -21.04 11.54
C ARG A 107 27.90 -21.24 10.24
N ILE A 108 27.18 -20.19 9.83
CA ILE A 108 26.47 -20.22 8.54
C ILE A 108 27.47 -20.01 7.41
N GLU A 109 27.58 -21.02 6.54
CA GLU A 109 28.40 -20.98 5.33
C GLU A 109 27.66 -20.41 4.12
N GLY A 110 26.33 -20.53 4.11
CA GLY A 110 25.50 -19.95 3.06
C GLY A 110 24.02 -20.17 3.27
N ILE A 111 23.21 -19.32 2.63
CA ILE A 111 21.76 -19.42 2.62
C ILE A 111 21.20 -19.22 1.21
N ASP A 112 20.25 -20.04 0.86
CA ASP A 112 19.38 -19.88 -0.30
C ASP A 112 17.95 -19.69 0.20
N LEU A 113 17.37 -18.52 -0.08
CA LEU A 113 16.07 -18.12 0.46
C LEU A 113 15.15 -17.62 -0.64
N ASP A 114 14.02 -18.28 -0.78
CA ASP A 114 12.89 -17.85 -1.62
C ASP A 114 11.81 -17.20 -0.75
N MET A 115 11.36 -15.99 -1.15
CA MET A 115 10.30 -15.24 -0.50
C MET A 115 9.13 -15.09 -1.46
N ALA A 116 8.03 -15.82 -1.27
CA ALA A 116 6.79 -15.63 -2.01
C ALA A 116 5.85 -14.73 -1.22
N MET A 117 5.42 -13.62 -1.85
CA MET A 117 4.62 -12.59 -1.21
C MET A 117 3.25 -12.47 -1.88
N ARG A 118 2.18 -12.53 -1.12
CA ARG A 118 0.83 -12.27 -1.64
C ARG A 118 0.62 -10.79 -1.91
N SER A 119 0.33 -10.43 -3.18
CA SER A 119 0.09 -9.05 -3.59
C SER A 119 -1.40 -8.70 -3.71
N GLY A 120 -2.26 -9.69 -3.87
CA GLY A 120 -3.67 -9.49 -4.18
C GLY A 120 -3.91 -9.31 -5.69
N ASN A 121 -5.07 -8.76 -6.05
CA ASN A 121 -5.49 -8.59 -7.45
C ASN A 121 -4.81 -7.42 -8.17
N VAL A 122 -4.25 -6.47 -7.42
CA VAL A 122 -3.51 -5.30 -7.91
C VAL A 122 -2.19 -5.21 -7.17
N ALA A 123 -1.13 -4.83 -7.88
CA ALA A 123 0.22 -4.78 -7.29
C ALA A 123 0.36 -3.74 -6.17
N ASP A 124 -0.32 -2.59 -6.28
CA ASP A 124 -0.20 -1.48 -5.33
C ASP A 124 1.28 -1.19 -5.00
N LEU A 125 1.66 -1.23 -3.75
CA LEU A 125 3.04 -1.01 -3.27
C LEU A 125 3.85 -2.32 -3.12
N SER A 126 3.31 -3.44 -3.56
CA SER A 126 3.93 -4.76 -3.41
C SER A 126 5.38 -4.86 -3.91
N PRO A 127 5.76 -4.32 -5.08
CA PRO A 127 7.15 -4.40 -5.54
C PRO A 127 8.13 -3.71 -4.58
N GLY A 128 7.76 -2.55 -4.04
CA GLY A 128 8.59 -1.82 -3.07
C GLY A 128 8.72 -2.55 -1.74
N VAL A 129 7.62 -3.15 -1.27
CA VAL A 129 7.60 -3.96 -0.03
C VAL A 129 8.49 -5.18 -0.16
N LEU A 130 8.40 -5.90 -1.30
CA LEU A 130 9.23 -7.08 -1.57
C LEU A 130 10.71 -6.71 -1.68
N GLY A 131 11.03 -5.64 -2.45
CA GLY A 131 12.41 -5.16 -2.57
C GLY A 131 13.03 -4.85 -1.22
N ARG A 132 12.27 -4.22 -0.32
CA ARG A 132 12.75 -3.95 1.04
C ARG A 132 12.87 -5.21 1.89
N ALA A 133 11.97 -6.18 1.75
CA ALA A 133 12.09 -7.47 2.44
C ALA A 133 13.39 -8.19 2.04
N LEU A 134 13.71 -8.22 0.74
CA LEU A 134 14.96 -8.78 0.24
C LEU A 134 16.20 -8.08 0.80
N CYS A 135 16.18 -6.74 0.90
CA CYS A 135 17.27 -5.97 1.47
C CYS A 135 17.51 -6.21 2.98
N HIS A 136 16.56 -6.83 3.66
CA HIS A 136 16.65 -7.15 5.09
C HIS A 136 16.71 -8.66 5.37
N GLY A 137 16.85 -9.47 4.32
CA GLY A 137 16.86 -10.94 4.43
C GLY A 137 18.11 -11.50 5.12
N ASP A 138 19.17 -10.71 5.25
CA ASP A 138 20.37 -11.07 6.02
C ASP A 138 20.18 -10.87 7.53
N ASN A 139 19.16 -10.11 7.94
CA ASN A 139 18.88 -9.76 9.33
C ASN A 139 20.14 -9.19 10.03
N CYS A 140 20.58 -9.78 11.13
CA CYS A 140 21.79 -9.39 11.87
C CYS A 140 22.97 -10.37 11.66
N TYR A 141 22.84 -11.30 10.71
CA TYR A 141 23.85 -12.33 10.49
C TYR A 141 24.87 -11.88 9.43
N TYR A 142 26.12 -12.35 9.63
CA TYR A 142 27.08 -12.34 8.54
C TYR A 142 26.88 -13.57 7.67
N LEU A 143 26.51 -13.38 6.42
CA LEU A 143 26.25 -14.44 5.45
C LEU A 143 27.31 -14.39 4.34
N PRO A 144 28.33 -15.27 4.35
CA PRO A 144 29.40 -15.25 3.36
C PRO A 144 28.90 -15.55 1.95
N ASN A 145 27.88 -16.42 1.84
CA ASN A 145 27.24 -16.76 0.57
C ASN A 145 25.72 -16.67 0.73
N VAL A 146 25.09 -15.86 -0.11
CA VAL A 146 23.64 -15.63 -0.04
C VAL A 146 23.00 -15.56 -1.40
N ARG A 147 21.88 -16.26 -1.55
CA ARG A 147 20.95 -16.10 -2.66
C ARG A 147 19.57 -15.79 -2.13
N LEU A 148 19.04 -14.64 -2.51
CA LEU A 148 17.70 -14.19 -2.12
C LEU A 148 16.84 -13.99 -3.37
N ASN A 149 15.73 -14.70 -3.46
CA ASN A 149 14.76 -14.56 -4.53
C ASN A 149 13.43 -14.07 -3.97
N GLY A 150 12.78 -13.15 -4.67
CA GLY A 150 11.49 -12.60 -4.27
C GLY A 150 10.44 -12.71 -5.37
N TYR A 151 9.24 -13.20 -5.02
CA TYR A 151 8.15 -13.44 -5.95
C TYR A 151 6.88 -12.69 -5.50
N PRO A 152 6.49 -11.58 -6.17
CA PRO A 152 5.22 -10.92 -5.89
C PRO A 152 4.09 -11.71 -6.58
N CYS A 153 3.33 -12.48 -5.81
CA CYS A 153 2.30 -13.36 -6.32
C CYS A 153 0.95 -12.65 -6.45
N LYS A 154 0.42 -12.57 -7.68
CA LYS A 154 -0.95 -12.12 -7.92
C LYS A 154 -1.94 -13.15 -7.40
N THR A 155 -2.94 -12.72 -6.64
CA THR A 155 -3.99 -13.57 -6.08
C THR A 155 -5.37 -12.92 -6.24
N ASN A 156 -6.43 -13.73 -6.11
CA ASN A 156 -7.83 -13.25 -6.21
C ASN A 156 -8.36 -12.69 -4.87
N THR A 157 -7.49 -12.01 -4.13
CA THR A 157 -7.84 -11.32 -2.89
C THR A 157 -7.74 -9.82 -3.07
N VAL A 158 -8.21 -9.03 -2.12
CA VAL A 158 -7.93 -7.59 -2.10
C VAL A 158 -6.42 -7.36 -2.15
N SER A 159 -6.03 -6.27 -2.77
CA SER A 159 -4.64 -5.85 -2.84
C SER A 159 -4.06 -5.68 -1.43
N ASN A 160 -2.89 -6.25 -1.20
CA ASN A 160 -2.12 -5.93 -0.01
C ASN A 160 -1.44 -4.56 -0.19
N THR A 161 -1.07 -3.91 0.90
CA THR A 161 -0.54 -2.55 0.84
C THR A 161 0.57 -2.34 1.86
N ALA A 162 1.19 -1.17 1.80
CA ALA A 162 2.16 -0.75 2.78
C ALA A 162 1.62 -0.82 4.22
N PHE A 163 2.40 -1.36 5.10
CA PHE A 163 2.18 -1.31 6.53
C PHE A 163 3.50 -1.12 7.26
N ARG A 164 3.48 -0.50 8.44
CA ARG A 164 4.64 -0.11 9.23
C ARG A 164 5.80 -1.11 9.15
N GLY A 165 6.99 -0.60 8.74
CA GLY A 165 8.17 -1.40 8.45
C GLY A 165 8.36 -1.75 6.97
N PHE A 166 7.28 -1.72 6.15
CA PHE A 166 7.34 -1.77 4.68
C PHE A 166 8.20 -2.90 4.11
N GLY A 167 8.00 -4.12 4.59
CA GLY A 167 8.75 -5.31 4.15
C GLY A 167 9.91 -5.70 5.08
N ALA A 168 10.54 -4.77 5.78
CA ALA A 168 11.62 -5.11 6.70
C ALA A 168 11.20 -6.14 7.77
N PRO A 169 10.04 -6.00 8.46
CA PRO A 169 9.63 -6.99 9.45
C PRO A 169 9.46 -8.39 8.88
N GLN A 170 9.05 -8.51 7.62
CA GLN A 170 8.88 -9.80 6.95
C GLN A 170 10.22 -10.40 6.53
N GLY A 171 11.16 -9.57 6.02
CA GLY A 171 12.47 -10.05 5.59
C GLY A 171 13.40 -10.44 6.75
N MET A 172 13.11 -9.97 7.96
CA MET A 172 13.93 -10.22 9.17
C MET A 172 13.46 -11.43 10.00
N LEU A 173 12.52 -12.22 9.50
CA LEU A 173 11.97 -13.40 10.21
C LEU A 173 12.93 -14.57 10.22
#